data_ad366a5335311a9f0a8ad239ab1c2c4b
#
_entry.id   ad366a5335311a9f0a8ad239ab1c2c4b
#
_cell.length_a   1.000
_cell.length_b   1.000
_cell.length_c   1.000
_cell.angle_alpha   90.00
_cell.angle_beta   90.00
_cell.angle_gamma   90.00
#
_symmetry.space_group_name_H-M   'P 1'
#
loop_
_entity.id
_entity.type
_entity.pdbx_description
1 polymer ?
#
loop_
_entity_poly.entity_id
_entity_poly.type
_entity_poly.pdbx_seq_one_letter_code
_entity_poly.pdbx_strand_id
1 'polypeptide(L)'
;MMREAASLLVGLALAAGVAGCRVHVDKGVNGEEKSVQVDMPFGGVHVKTDQTTAADLGLPVYPGAQLITDNDHHKSADVHLGFGEWELRVKAVSYSTADSRDQVVAFYKKALSRYGDVITCQGNAPVGMPTQTSEGLTCEEGKNARVQVGSADYSTGKGNLELKAGSKRHQHIVGFENPKNGKTRFAMVALDLPAGLQGSSGKSD
;
A
#
# COMPACT_ATOMS: atom_id res chain seq x y z
N MET A 1 -47.37 -27.57 -26.29
CA MET A 1 -47.15 -26.12 -26.16
C MET A 1 -46.66 -25.65 -24.79
N MET A 2 -46.52 -26.52 -23.78
CA MET A 2 -46.02 -26.09 -22.42
C MET A 2 -44.52 -26.26 -22.18
N ARG A 3 -43.78 -26.85 -23.11
CA ARG A 3 -42.30 -27.07 -22.94
C ARG A 3 -41.45 -25.93 -23.47
N GLU A 4 -41.97 -25.09 -24.35
CA GLU A 4 -41.21 -23.96 -24.92
C GLU A 4 -41.20 -22.71 -24.01
N ALA A 5 -42.23 -22.52 -23.18
CA ALA A 5 -42.33 -21.40 -22.27
C ALA A 5 -41.34 -21.48 -21.09
N ALA A 6 -40.95 -22.71 -20.67
CA ALA A 6 -40.00 -22.92 -19.60
C ALA A 6 -38.54 -22.59 -20.01
N SER A 7 -38.19 -22.79 -21.27
CA SER A 7 -36.85 -22.50 -21.79
C SER A 7 -36.58 -21.00 -21.95
N LEU A 8 -37.63 -20.22 -22.24
CA LEU A 8 -37.53 -18.76 -22.37
C LEU A 8 -37.35 -18.07 -21.01
N LEU A 9 -37.95 -18.57 -19.95
CA LEU A 9 -37.82 -18.03 -18.60
C LEU A 9 -36.45 -18.30 -17.99
N VAL A 10 -35.84 -19.46 -18.27
CA VAL A 10 -34.47 -19.78 -17.81
C VAL A 10 -33.42 -18.95 -18.54
N GLY A 11 -33.60 -18.66 -19.84
CA GLY A 11 -32.73 -17.80 -20.61
C GLY A 11 -32.73 -16.34 -20.14
N LEU A 12 -33.89 -15.82 -19.71
CA LEU A 12 -34.01 -14.45 -19.22
C LEU A 12 -33.39 -14.26 -17.82
N ALA A 13 -33.42 -15.28 -16.97
CA ALA A 13 -32.83 -15.24 -15.64
C ALA A 13 -31.30 -15.27 -15.68
N LEU A 14 -30.66 -15.92 -16.67
CA LEU A 14 -29.21 -15.90 -16.82
C LEU A 14 -28.69 -14.56 -17.38
N ALA A 15 -29.47 -13.84 -18.18
CA ALA A 15 -29.08 -12.55 -18.73
C ALA A 15 -29.08 -11.41 -17.69
N ALA A 16 -29.84 -11.54 -16.59
CA ALA A 16 -29.88 -10.54 -15.51
C ALA A 16 -28.65 -10.62 -14.56
N GLY A 17 -27.88 -11.71 -14.57
CA GLY A 17 -26.76 -11.93 -13.67
C GLY A 17 -25.45 -11.24 -14.06
N VAL A 18 -25.35 -10.65 -15.25
CA VAL A 18 -24.09 -10.07 -15.78
C VAL A 18 -24.08 -8.52 -15.73
N ALA A 19 -25.16 -7.89 -15.27
CA ALA A 19 -25.35 -6.45 -15.34
C ALA A 19 -24.78 -5.65 -14.14
N GLY A 20 -23.90 -6.25 -13.30
CA GLY A 20 -23.51 -5.66 -12.02
C GLY A 20 -22.09 -5.08 -11.93
N CYS A 21 -21.17 -5.41 -12.82
CA CYS A 21 -19.81 -4.89 -12.75
C CYS A 21 -19.63 -3.70 -13.70
N ARG A 22 -19.21 -2.57 -13.15
CA ARG A 22 -18.77 -1.40 -13.94
C ARG A 22 -17.27 -1.27 -13.85
N VAL A 23 -16.60 -1.22 -14.97
CA VAL A 23 -15.18 -0.93 -15.07
C VAL A 23 -14.99 0.45 -15.67
N HIS A 24 -14.33 1.34 -14.93
CA HIS A 24 -13.96 2.66 -15.38
C HIS A 24 -12.44 2.76 -15.40
N VAL A 25 -11.88 3.17 -16.54
CA VAL A 25 -10.43 3.33 -16.70
C VAL A 25 -10.17 4.75 -17.21
N ASP A 26 -9.50 5.56 -16.39
CA ASP A 26 -9.03 6.87 -16.82
C ASP A 26 -7.61 6.75 -17.38
N LYS A 27 -7.42 7.26 -18.60
CA LYS A 27 -6.13 7.28 -19.27
C LYS A 27 -5.52 8.69 -19.25
N GLY A 28 -4.22 8.75 -19.01
CA GLY A 28 -3.44 9.97 -19.14
C GLY A 28 -3.25 10.40 -20.59
N VAL A 29 -2.62 11.57 -20.77
CA VAL A 29 -2.39 12.20 -22.08
C VAL A 29 -1.60 11.30 -23.04
N ASN A 30 -0.78 10.39 -22.53
CA ASN A 30 0.03 9.45 -23.30
C ASN A 30 -0.60 8.04 -23.41
N GLY A 31 -1.88 7.88 -23.05
CA GLY A 31 -2.57 6.58 -23.08
C GLY A 31 -2.29 5.66 -21.89
N GLU A 32 -1.53 6.12 -20.90
CA GLU A 32 -1.25 5.37 -19.67
C GLU A 32 -2.49 5.29 -18.76
N GLU A 33 -2.69 4.15 -18.13
CA GLU A 33 -3.79 3.96 -17.17
C GLU A 33 -3.46 4.68 -15.85
N LYS A 34 -4.15 5.79 -15.56
CA LYS A 34 -3.96 6.57 -14.33
C LYS A 34 -4.88 6.18 -13.19
N SER A 35 -6.05 5.66 -13.51
CA SER A 35 -6.95 5.08 -12.53
C SER A 35 -7.73 3.93 -13.12
N VAL A 36 -7.93 2.90 -12.30
CA VAL A 36 -8.81 1.77 -12.60
C VAL A 36 -9.80 1.65 -11.47
N GLN A 37 -11.07 1.74 -11.80
CA GLN A 37 -12.17 1.54 -10.85
C GLN A 37 -13.02 0.38 -11.34
N VAL A 38 -13.23 -0.60 -10.47
CA VAL A 38 -14.13 -1.72 -10.71
C VAL A 38 -15.16 -1.71 -9.60
N ASP A 39 -16.42 -1.42 -9.97
CA ASP A 39 -17.55 -1.44 -9.05
C ASP A 39 -18.29 -2.76 -9.19
N MET A 40 -18.54 -3.41 -8.06
CA MET A 40 -19.27 -4.66 -7.95
C MET A 40 -20.43 -4.50 -6.95
N PRO A 41 -21.51 -5.30 -7.02
CA PRO A 41 -22.68 -5.15 -6.14
C PRO A 41 -22.38 -5.22 -4.64
N PHE A 42 -21.28 -5.84 -4.23
CA PHE A 42 -20.90 -6.03 -2.83
C PHE A 42 -19.53 -5.45 -2.48
N GLY A 43 -18.92 -4.64 -3.37
CA GLY A 43 -17.61 -4.06 -3.11
C GLY A 43 -16.99 -3.44 -4.36
N GLY A 44 -15.72 -3.05 -4.25
CA GLY A 44 -15.02 -2.44 -5.38
C GLY A 44 -13.51 -2.47 -5.23
N VAL A 45 -12.84 -2.23 -6.34
CA VAL A 45 -11.40 -2.06 -6.44
C VAL A 45 -11.12 -0.71 -7.09
N HIS A 46 -10.42 0.15 -6.37
CA HIS A 46 -10.01 1.44 -6.89
C HIS A 46 -8.48 1.52 -6.83
N VAL A 47 -7.84 1.73 -7.95
CA VAL A 47 -6.40 1.92 -8.07
C VAL A 47 -6.14 3.25 -8.74
N LYS A 48 -5.38 4.12 -8.10
CA LYS A 48 -4.87 5.37 -8.69
C LYS A 48 -3.37 5.34 -8.70
N THR A 49 -2.78 5.65 -9.83
CA THR A 49 -1.34 5.82 -9.98
C THR A 49 -1.02 7.30 -10.18
N ASP A 50 0.17 7.73 -9.77
CA ASP A 50 0.75 9.05 -10.06
C ASP A 50 0.09 10.27 -9.38
N GLN A 51 -0.87 10.07 -8.50
CA GLN A 51 -1.61 11.16 -7.85
C GLN A 51 -1.38 11.25 -6.35
N THR A 52 -0.78 10.22 -5.73
CA THR A 52 -0.57 10.17 -4.28
C THR A 52 0.65 11.01 -3.90
N THR A 53 0.45 11.88 -2.92
CA THR A 53 1.48 12.76 -2.37
C THR A 53 1.83 12.36 -0.93
N ALA A 54 2.92 12.87 -0.38
CA ALA A 54 3.28 12.67 1.02
C ALA A 54 2.20 13.20 1.99
N ALA A 55 1.52 14.29 1.61
CA ALA A 55 0.42 14.86 2.40
C ALA A 55 -0.76 13.90 2.53
N ASP A 56 -1.07 13.11 1.49
CA ASP A 56 -2.13 12.10 1.51
C ASP A 56 -1.83 10.93 2.46
N LEU A 57 -0.54 10.74 2.80
CA LEU A 57 -0.08 9.79 3.80
C LEU A 57 0.04 10.42 5.20
N GLY A 58 -0.26 11.71 5.34
CA GLY A 58 -0.08 12.44 6.59
C GLY A 58 1.39 12.65 7.00
N LEU A 59 2.34 12.48 6.08
CA LEU A 59 3.77 12.63 6.35
C LEU A 59 4.35 13.85 5.61
N PRO A 60 5.32 14.55 6.18
CA PRO A 60 6.04 15.61 5.49
C PRO A 60 6.99 15.05 4.44
N VAL A 61 7.20 15.78 3.35
CA VAL A 61 8.30 15.51 2.43
C VAL A 61 9.62 15.87 3.10
N TYR A 62 10.64 15.00 2.98
CA TYR A 62 11.99 15.34 3.44
C TYR A 62 12.53 16.53 2.64
N PRO A 63 13.12 17.56 3.32
CA PRO A 63 13.64 18.74 2.62
C PRO A 63 14.62 18.37 1.51
N GLY A 64 14.42 18.89 0.31
CA GLY A 64 15.26 18.60 -0.85
C GLY A 64 15.06 17.24 -1.50
N ALA A 65 14.16 16.39 -0.98
CA ALA A 65 13.84 15.14 -1.64
C ALA A 65 13.02 15.38 -2.93
N GLN A 66 13.31 14.58 -3.93
CA GLN A 66 12.65 14.59 -5.23
C GLN A 66 11.82 13.33 -5.41
N LEU A 67 10.63 13.48 -5.96
CA LEU A 67 9.78 12.36 -6.34
C LEU A 67 10.53 11.47 -7.33
N ILE A 68 10.52 10.16 -7.11
CA ILE A 68 11.12 9.22 -8.05
C ILE A 68 10.16 9.03 -9.22
N THR A 69 10.66 9.30 -10.42
CA THR A 69 10.03 8.96 -11.69
C THR A 69 10.93 7.99 -12.43
N ASP A 70 10.41 6.92 -12.99
CA ASP A 70 11.15 5.94 -13.77
C ASP A 70 10.38 5.69 -15.07
N ASN A 71 11.01 5.96 -16.23
CA ASN A 71 10.43 5.73 -17.56
C ASN A 71 8.99 6.21 -17.68
N ASP A 72 8.73 7.47 -17.31
CA ASP A 72 7.42 8.13 -17.30
C ASP A 72 6.39 7.55 -16.31
N HIS A 73 6.80 6.60 -15.47
CA HIS A 73 5.95 6.07 -14.39
C HIS A 73 6.28 6.74 -13.07
N HIS A 74 5.32 7.42 -12.50
CA HIS A 74 5.42 7.94 -11.16
C HIS A 74 5.46 6.79 -10.16
N LYS A 75 6.24 6.94 -9.11
CA LYS A 75 6.30 5.95 -8.04
C LYS A 75 5.38 6.33 -6.90
N SER A 76 4.11 6.46 -7.23
CA SER A 76 3.05 6.62 -6.24
C SER A 76 1.82 5.80 -6.62
N ALA A 77 1.11 5.30 -5.60
CA ALA A 77 -0.12 4.54 -5.78
C ALA A 77 -1.07 4.77 -4.61
N ASP A 78 -2.37 4.79 -4.91
CA ASP A 78 -3.46 4.66 -3.94
C ASP A 78 -4.31 3.46 -4.38
N VAL A 79 -4.31 2.42 -3.56
CA VAL A 79 -5.09 1.19 -3.78
C VAL A 79 -6.11 1.08 -2.69
N HIS A 80 -7.37 0.99 -3.07
CA HIS A 80 -8.49 0.78 -2.17
C HIS A 80 -9.30 -0.44 -2.62
N LEU A 81 -9.41 -1.41 -1.74
CA LEU A 81 -10.23 -2.62 -1.92
C LEU A 81 -11.29 -2.65 -0.84
N GLY A 82 -12.56 -2.75 -1.22
CA GLY A 82 -13.68 -2.83 -0.29
C GLY A 82 -14.65 -3.95 -0.65
N PHE A 83 -15.03 -4.78 0.33
CA PHE A 83 -16.04 -5.84 0.20
C PHE A 83 -16.85 -5.92 1.50
N GLY A 84 -18.07 -5.37 1.50
CA GLY A 84 -18.88 -5.27 2.70
C GLY A 84 -18.18 -4.43 3.78
N GLU A 85 -17.96 -5.00 4.96
CA GLU A 85 -17.23 -4.35 6.06
C GLU A 85 -15.69 -4.53 5.97
N TRP A 86 -15.21 -5.26 4.99
CA TRP A 86 -13.81 -5.50 4.77
C TRP A 86 -13.23 -4.40 3.86
N GLU A 87 -12.26 -3.65 4.38
CA GLU A 87 -11.62 -2.55 3.66
C GLU A 87 -10.09 -2.64 3.83
N LEU A 88 -9.37 -2.63 2.69
CA LEU A 88 -7.92 -2.49 2.62
C LEU A 88 -7.60 -1.22 1.85
N ARG A 89 -6.78 -0.35 2.44
CA ARG A 89 -6.22 0.81 1.74
C ARG A 89 -4.71 0.83 1.86
N VAL A 90 -4.04 1.04 0.74
CA VAL A 90 -2.59 1.22 0.65
C VAL A 90 -2.30 2.47 -0.14
N LYS A 91 -1.66 3.45 0.48
CA LYS A 91 -1.10 4.62 -0.20
C LYS A 91 0.41 4.55 -0.13
N ALA A 92 1.09 4.78 -1.23
CA ALA A 92 2.54 4.75 -1.30
C ALA A 92 3.08 5.86 -2.21
N VAL A 93 4.24 6.41 -1.84
CA VAL A 93 4.97 7.37 -2.67
C VAL A 93 6.46 7.25 -2.40
N SER A 94 7.28 7.34 -3.44
CA SER A 94 8.74 7.14 -3.36
C SER A 94 9.52 8.42 -3.69
N TYR A 95 10.55 8.67 -2.89
CA TYR A 95 11.42 9.82 -3.01
C TYR A 95 12.91 9.44 -3.02
N SER A 96 13.74 10.33 -3.53
CA SER A 96 15.19 10.23 -3.44
C SER A 96 15.81 11.58 -3.03
N THR A 97 16.93 11.51 -2.30
CA THR A 97 17.73 12.68 -1.91
C THR A 97 19.22 12.35 -1.99
N ALA A 98 20.05 13.38 -2.08
CA ALA A 98 21.51 13.25 -1.97
C ALA A 98 22.00 13.09 -0.51
N ASP A 99 21.14 13.41 0.46
CA ASP A 99 21.47 13.32 1.87
C ASP A 99 21.64 11.87 2.32
N SER A 100 22.39 11.69 3.40
CA SER A 100 22.65 10.36 3.95
C SER A 100 21.39 9.70 4.49
N ARG A 101 21.37 8.36 4.47
CA ARG A 101 20.27 7.57 5.05
C ARG A 101 19.99 7.95 6.50
N ASP A 102 21.05 8.17 7.30
CA ASP A 102 20.90 8.47 8.72
C ASP A 102 20.19 9.80 8.98
N GLN A 103 20.43 10.80 8.15
CA GLN A 103 19.72 12.09 8.22
C GLN A 103 18.23 11.90 7.89
N VAL A 104 17.92 11.15 6.86
CA VAL A 104 16.53 10.85 6.47
C VAL A 104 15.83 10.01 7.53
N VAL A 105 16.52 9.02 8.11
CA VAL A 105 16.03 8.19 9.23
C VAL A 105 15.70 9.05 10.45
N ALA A 106 16.61 9.95 10.84
CA ALA A 106 16.39 10.85 11.98
C ALA A 106 15.16 11.75 11.78
N PHE A 107 15.02 12.30 10.57
CA PHE A 107 13.87 13.13 10.22
C PHE A 107 12.55 12.35 10.33
N TYR A 108 12.48 11.16 9.73
CA TYR A 108 11.24 10.38 9.73
C TYR A 108 10.95 9.70 11.06
N LYS A 109 11.96 9.38 11.90
CA LYS A 109 11.70 9.00 13.30
C LYS A 109 10.91 10.08 14.03
N LYS A 110 11.31 11.34 13.86
CA LYS A 110 10.58 12.47 14.46
C LYS A 110 9.20 12.69 13.81
N ALA A 111 9.07 12.56 12.49
CA ALA A 111 7.81 12.75 11.80
C ALA A 111 6.78 11.66 12.16
N LEU A 112 7.22 10.41 12.27
CA LEU A 112 6.40 9.25 12.61
C LEU A 112 5.96 9.22 14.09
N SER A 113 6.72 9.83 15.01
CA SER A 113 6.38 9.83 16.44
C SER A 113 5.02 10.47 16.78
N ARG A 114 4.44 11.24 15.85
CA ARG A 114 3.06 11.74 15.96
C ARG A 114 2.00 10.63 15.92
N TYR A 115 2.35 9.47 15.41
CA TYR A 115 1.47 8.29 15.30
C TYR A 115 1.71 7.26 16.40
N GLY A 116 2.53 7.56 17.40
CA GLY A 116 2.88 6.70 18.51
C GLY A 116 4.37 6.31 18.52
N ASP A 117 4.67 5.18 19.14
CA ASP A 117 6.03 4.66 19.18
C ASP A 117 6.53 4.32 17.78
N VAL A 118 7.82 4.59 17.54
CA VAL A 118 8.46 4.29 16.25
C VAL A 118 9.40 3.11 16.42
N ILE A 119 9.07 1.98 15.83
CA ILE A 119 9.94 0.81 15.76
C ILE A 119 10.83 0.87 14.51
N THR A 120 12.10 0.54 14.67
CA THR A 120 13.06 0.41 13.57
C THR A 120 13.26 -1.07 13.26
N CYS A 121 13.07 -1.47 12.02
CA CYS A 121 13.19 -2.85 11.57
C CYS A 121 14.31 -2.97 10.53
N GLN A 122 15.15 -4.00 10.67
CA GLN A 122 16.08 -4.43 9.64
C GLN A 122 15.59 -5.80 9.13
N GLY A 123 14.91 -5.80 8.01
CA GLY A 123 14.11 -6.96 7.62
C GLY A 123 12.99 -7.22 8.63
N ASN A 124 12.92 -8.44 9.17
CA ASN A 124 11.92 -8.82 10.16
C ASN A 124 12.39 -8.69 11.62
N ALA A 125 13.58 -8.13 11.84
CA ALA A 125 14.15 -8.01 13.18
C ALA A 125 14.15 -6.54 13.65
N PRO A 126 13.77 -6.26 14.91
CA PRO A 126 13.86 -4.93 15.46
C PRO A 126 15.32 -4.53 15.69
N VAL A 127 15.63 -3.26 15.43
CA VAL A 127 16.94 -2.64 15.67
C VAL A 127 16.79 -1.60 16.78
N GLY A 128 17.34 -1.89 17.94
CA GLY A 128 17.22 -1.02 19.12
C GLY A 128 15.86 -1.14 19.80
N MET A 129 15.47 -0.08 20.49
CA MET A 129 14.19 -0.03 21.24
C MET A 129 13.27 1.03 20.62
N PRO A 130 11.94 0.83 20.69
CA PRO A 130 11.24 -0.35 21.22
C PRO A 130 11.30 -1.53 20.24
N THR A 131 11.12 -2.76 20.73
CA THR A 131 10.97 -3.98 19.91
C THR A 131 9.52 -4.24 19.48
N GLN A 132 8.61 -3.56 20.14
CA GLN A 132 7.17 -3.54 19.87
C GLN A 132 6.63 -2.16 20.26
N THR A 133 5.69 -1.60 19.50
CA THR A 133 5.02 -0.34 19.86
C THR A 133 3.98 -0.60 20.96
N SER A 134 3.54 0.46 21.65
CA SER A 134 2.45 0.39 22.63
C SER A 134 1.14 -0.13 22.02
N GLU A 135 0.92 0.11 20.72
CA GLU A 135 -0.24 -0.37 19.96
C GLU A 135 -0.04 -1.80 19.41
N GLY A 136 1.06 -2.45 19.78
CA GLY A 136 1.34 -3.84 19.47
C GLY A 136 1.94 -4.10 18.06
N LEU A 137 2.38 -3.08 17.34
CA LEU A 137 3.06 -3.22 16.05
C LEU A 137 4.47 -3.77 16.25
N THR A 138 4.87 -4.77 15.49
CA THR A 138 6.21 -5.40 15.51
C THR A 138 6.85 -5.36 14.12
N CYS A 139 8.09 -5.85 14.00
CA CYS A 139 8.77 -5.99 12.72
C CYS A 139 8.27 -7.22 11.91
N GLU A 140 7.52 -8.11 12.53
CA GLU A 140 7.05 -9.33 11.88
C GLU A 140 5.79 -9.13 11.04
N GLU A 141 5.01 -8.08 11.32
CA GLU A 141 3.86 -7.73 10.50
C GLU A 141 4.32 -7.38 9.08
N GLY A 142 3.70 -8.03 8.10
CA GLY A 142 4.07 -7.87 6.68
C GLY A 142 5.16 -8.83 6.21
N LYS A 143 5.48 -9.89 6.96
CA LYS A 143 6.30 -11.00 6.44
C LYS A 143 5.76 -11.42 5.07
N ASN A 144 6.62 -11.34 4.04
CA ASN A 144 6.30 -11.67 2.65
C ASN A 144 5.29 -10.71 1.96
N ALA A 145 4.94 -9.59 2.56
CA ALA A 145 4.20 -8.57 1.83
C ALA A 145 5.12 -7.97 0.75
N ARG A 146 4.68 -8.06 -0.49
CA ARG A 146 5.35 -7.46 -1.63
C ARG A 146 4.41 -6.42 -2.21
N VAL A 147 4.80 -5.16 -2.15
CA VAL A 147 4.07 -4.09 -2.79
C VAL A 147 4.88 -3.66 -4.01
N GLN A 148 4.36 -3.93 -5.19
CA GLN A 148 4.91 -3.40 -6.44
C GLN A 148 4.15 -2.14 -6.82
N VAL A 149 4.88 -1.04 -6.94
CA VAL A 149 4.36 0.23 -7.46
C VAL A 149 5.18 0.59 -8.69
N GLY A 150 4.63 0.34 -9.86
CA GLY A 150 5.37 0.46 -11.12
C GLY A 150 6.55 -0.53 -11.18
N SER A 151 7.74 -0.07 -11.55
CA SER A 151 8.97 -0.87 -11.55
C SER A 151 9.67 -0.98 -10.17
N ALA A 152 9.12 -0.35 -9.12
CA ALA A 152 9.64 -0.44 -7.77
C ALA A 152 9.11 -1.69 -7.08
N ASP A 153 9.98 -2.67 -6.88
CA ASP A 153 9.70 -3.86 -6.06
C ASP A 153 9.99 -3.53 -4.60
N TYR A 154 8.94 -3.31 -3.82
CA TYR A 154 9.01 -3.08 -2.40
C TYR A 154 8.76 -4.40 -1.68
N SER A 155 9.82 -5.13 -1.37
CA SER A 155 9.71 -6.35 -0.57
C SER A 155 10.10 -6.06 0.87
N THR A 156 9.15 -6.20 1.79
CA THR A 156 9.45 -6.29 3.23
C THR A 156 10.29 -7.56 3.45
N GLY A 157 11.32 -7.47 4.28
CA GLY A 157 12.05 -8.66 4.75
C GLY A 157 13.37 -9.01 4.06
N LYS A 158 13.83 -8.29 3.03
CA LYS A 158 15.15 -8.53 2.41
C LYS A 158 16.30 -7.67 2.98
N GLY A 159 16.31 -7.45 4.29
CA GLY A 159 17.39 -6.67 4.92
C GLY A 159 17.27 -5.16 4.71
N ASN A 160 16.16 -4.67 4.18
CA ASN A 160 15.87 -3.25 4.08
C ASN A 160 15.58 -2.66 5.45
N LEU A 161 16.01 -1.43 5.67
CA LEU A 161 15.67 -0.69 6.86
C LEU A 161 14.27 -0.10 6.73
N GLU A 162 13.44 -0.26 7.76
CA GLU A 162 12.09 0.29 7.82
C GLU A 162 11.86 0.98 9.16
N LEU A 163 11.14 2.09 9.13
CA LEU A 163 10.57 2.75 10.29
C LEU A 163 9.05 2.53 10.24
N LYS A 164 8.46 2.05 11.33
CA LYS A 164 7.02 1.82 11.41
C LYS A 164 6.45 2.50 12.65
N ALA A 165 5.27 3.09 12.52
CA ALA A 165 4.51 3.66 13.63
C ALA A 165 3.01 3.44 13.41
N GLY A 166 2.21 3.54 14.48
CA GLY A 166 0.79 3.32 14.48
C GLY A 166 0.41 1.96 15.06
N SER A 167 -0.79 1.51 14.76
CA SER A 167 -1.33 0.24 15.22
C SER A 167 -1.18 -0.87 14.17
N LYS A 168 -1.49 -2.11 14.55
CA LYS A 168 -1.50 -3.25 13.59
C LYS A 168 -2.40 -3.03 12.39
N ARG A 169 -3.46 -2.23 12.54
CA ARG A 169 -4.43 -1.96 11.47
C ARG A 169 -4.17 -0.67 10.70
N HIS A 170 -3.56 0.31 11.34
CA HIS A 170 -3.28 1.62 10.76
C HIS A 170 -1.80 1.90 10.91
N GLN A 171 -1.04 1.71 9.85
CA GLN A 171 0.41 1.79 9.87
C GLN A 171 0.92 2.91 8.98
N HIS A 172 1.91 3.63 9.48
CA HIS A 172 2.73 4.53 8.70
C HIS A 172 4.14 3.95 8.64
N ILE A 173 4.64 3.73 7.44
CA ILE A 173 5.91 3.06 7.20
C ILE A 173 6.78 3.94 6.33
N VAL A 174 8.06 4.06 6.69
CA VAL A 174 9.09 4.63 5.81
C VAL A 174 10.17 3.58 5.62
N GLY A 175 10.28 3.06 4.43
CA GLY A 175 11.23 2.03 4.10
C GLY A 175 12.34 2.56 3.20
N PHE A 176 13.55 2.07 3.41
CA PHE A 176 14.76 2.51 2.73
C PHE A 176 15.28 1.41 1.83
N GLU A 177 15.44 1.73 0.54
CA GLU A 177 16.13 0.86 -0.41
C GLU A 177 17.65 0.89 -0.17
N ASN A 178 18.34 -0.12 -0.70
CA ASN A 178 19.80 -0.05 -0.76
C ASN A 178 20.23 1.14 -1.61
N PRO A 179 21.30 1.86 -1.23
CA PRO A 179 21.77 3.02 -1.97
C PRO A 179 22.02 2.67 -3.44
N LYS A 180 21.48 3.48 -4.34
CA LYS A 180 21.70 3.35 -5.79
C LYS A 180 22.19 4.68 -6.33
N ASN A 181 23.31 4.65 -7.04
CA ASN A 181 23.94 5.87 -7.63
C ASN A 181 24.24 6.97 -6.59
N GLY A 182 24.66 6.60 -5.38
CA GLY A 182 25.00 7.53 -4.31
C GLY A 182 23.83 8.31 -3.71
N LYS A 183 22.59 8.00 -4.09
CA LYS A 183 21.37 8.63 -3.55
C LYS A 183 20.67 7.71 -2.55
N THR A 184 20.16 8.31 -1.48
CA THR A 184 19.24 7.67 -0.56
C THR A 184 17.85 7.65 -1.19
N ARG A 185 17.29 6.43 -1.37
CA ARG A 185 15.94 6.21 -1.89
C ARG A 185 15.09 5.65 -0.76
N PHE A 186 13.88 6.16 -0.65
CA PHE A 186 12.93 5.74 0.37
C PHE A 186 11.51 5.82 -0.15
N ALA A 187 10.65 4.95 0.38
CA ALA A 187 9.23 4.97 0.14
C ALA A 187 8.48 5.24 1.44
N MET A 188 7.44 6.05 1.35
CA MET A 188 6.48 6.27 2.42
C MET A 188 5.21 5.50 2.10
N VAL A 189 4.66 4.81 3.09
CA VAL A 189 3.45 4.00 2.95
C VAL A 189 2.51 4.30 4.11
N ALA A 190 1.23 4.52 3.81
CA ALA A 190 0.14 4.45 4.76
C ALA A 190 -0.70 3.21 4.43
N LEU A 191 -0.93 2.38 5.44
CA LEU A 191 -1.60 1.09 5.30
C LEU A 191 -2.75 1.00 6.30
N ASP A 192 -3.96 0.81 5.77
CA ASP A 192 -5.15 0.50 6.55
C ASP A 192 -5.58 -0.93 6.24
N LEU A 193 -5.52 -1.79 7.27
CA LEU A 193 -5.85 -3.21 7.18
C LEU A 193 -7.25 -3.48 7.72
N PRO A 194 -8.02 -4.36 7.07
CA PRO A 194 -9.33 -4.77 7.55
C PRO A 194 -9.23 -5.54 8.88
N ALA A 195 -10.32 -5.56 9.62
CA ALA A 195 -10.44 -6.43 10.77
C ALA A 195 -10.29 -7.89 10.33
N GLY A 196 -9.44 -8.67 11.02
CA GLY A 196 -9.22 -10.09 10.74
C GLY A 196 -7.97 -10.43 9.90
N LEU A 197 -7.34 -9.49 9.20
CA LEU A 197 -6.00 -9.67 8.63
C LEU A 197 -4.89 -9.39 9.66
N GLN A 198 -5.10 -9.71 10.91
CA GLN A 198 -4.00 -9.81 11.86
C GLN A 198 -3.21 -11.04 11.45
N GLY A 199 -1.91 -10.85 11.14
CA GLY A 199 -1.05 -11.94 10.74
C GLY A 199 -1.26 -13.13 11.68
N SER A 200 -1.77 -14.23 11.14
CA SER A 200 -1.88 -15.48 11.88
C SER A 200 -0.45 -15.88 12.24
N SER A 201 -0.04 -15.58 13.46
CA SER A 201 1.05 -16.30 14.09
C SER A 201 0.55 -17.74 14.19
N GLY A 202 0.86 -18.54 13.16
CA GLY A 202 0.62 -19.95 13.18
C GLY A 202 1.28 -20.54 14.40
N LYS A 203 0.49 -20.82 15.43
CA LYS A 203 0.83 -21.72 16.48
C LYS A 203 0.73 -23.09 15.84
N SER A 204 1.86 -23.62 15.37
CA SER A 204 1.98 -25.06 15.10
C SER A 204 2.10 -25.74 16.45
N ASP A 205 1.02 -26.44 16.82
CA ASP A 205 1.05 -27.46 17.86
C ASP A 205 1.85 -28.66 17.34
#